data_960692677048b0bd5b9be23f6c968238
#
_entry.id   960692677048b0bd5b9be23f6c968238
#
_cell.length_a   1.000
_cell.length_b   1.000
_cell.length_c   1.000
_cell.angle_alpha   90.00
_cell.angle_beta   90.00
_cell.angle_gamma   90.00
#
_symmetry.space_group_name_H-M   'P 1'
#
loop_
_entity.id
_entity.type
_entity.pdbx_description
1 polymer ?
#
loop_
_entity_poly.entity_id
_entity_poly.type
_entity_poly.pdbx_seq_one_letter_code
_entity_poly.pdbx_strand_id
1 'polypeptide(L)'
;FLEPAGLENAVGLISSSNQKDTQDPQWADDAGVKEFLAFMKERMPDADLKNSNYSAGYHYSTLLMKVLKACKDDFSRENILKQAASLR
;
A
#
# COMPACT_ATOMS: atom_id res chain seq x y z
N PHE A 1 8.52 10.24 -7.45
CA PHE A 1 9.72 9.68 -8.07
C PHE A 1 10.30 10.56 -9.20
N LEU A 2 9.47 11.28 -9.95
CA LEU A 2 9.90 12.07 -11.11
C LEU A 2 10.34 13.50 -10.77
N GLU A 3 9.91 14.05 -9.63
CA GLU A 3 10.26 15.40 -9.22
C GLU A 3 11.77 15.69 -9.21
N PRO A 4 12.64 14.81 -8.71
CA PRO A 4 14.09 15.06 -8.71
C PRO A 4 14.71 15.13 -10.12
N ALA A 5 14.06 14.53 -11.11
CA ALA A 5 14.51 14.57 -12.51
C ALA A 5 13.99 15.80 -13.30
N GLY A 6 13.08 16.56 -12.68
CA GLY A 6 12.31 17.61 -13.33
C GLY A 6 11.07 17.07 -14.06
N LEU A 7 9.89 17.54 -13.68
CA LEU A 7 8.64 17.05 -14.28
C LEU A 7 8.54 17.36 -15.78
N GLU A 8 9.15 18.44 -16.23
CA GLU A 8 9.24 18.82 -17.64
C GLU A 8 9.97 17.78 -18.50
N ASN A 9 10.93 17.05 -17.91
CA ASN A 9 11.68 15.99 -18.59
C ASN A 9 10.90 14.67 -18.64
N ALA A 10 9.82 14.56 -17.89
CA ALA A 10 8.98 13.37 -17.83
C ALA A 10 7.74 13.44 -18.74
N VAL A 11 7.56 14.54 -19.46
CA VAL A 11 6.42 14.71 -20.39
C VAL A 11 6.48 13.64 -21.48
N GLY A 12 5.36 12.90 -21.63
CA GLY A 12 5.26 11.80 -22.59
C GLY A 12 5.67 10.43 -22.04
N LEU A 13 6.14 10.33 -20.79
CA LEU A 13 6.39 9.06 -20.15
C LEU A 13 5.06 8.34 -19.89
N ILE A 14 4.98 7.09 -20.33
CA ILE A 14 3.84 6.22 -20.08
C ILE A 14 4.30 5.10 -19.17
N SER A 15 3.57 4.87 -18.07
CA SER A 15 3.89 3.85 -17.09
C SER A 15 2.62 3.10 -16.69
N SER A 16 2.79 1.96 -16.04
CA SER A 16 1.69 1.21 -15.44
C SER A 16 1.91 1.05 -13.94
N SER A 17 0.82 0.97 -13.19
CA SER A 17 0.84 0.67 -11.77
C SER A 17 -0.10 -0.48 -11.47
N ASN A 18 0.31 -1.36 -10.56
CA ASN A 18 -0.52 -2.43 -10.02
C ASN A 18 -1.23 -2.02 -8.72
N GLN A 19 -1.05 -0.80 -8.28
CA GLN A 19 -1.69 -0.25 -7.10
C GLN A 19 -2.67 0.85 -7.48
N LYS A 20 -3.78 0.94 -6.73
CA LYS A 20 -4.72 2.05 -6.84
C LYS A 20 -4.04 3.33 -6.37
N ASP A 21 -4.09 4.36 -7.19
CA ASP A 21 -3.68 5.69 -6.75
C ASP A 21 -4.73 6.24 -5.78
N THR A 22 -4.35 6.44 -4.55
CA THR A 22 -5.25 6.91 -3.50
C THR A 22 -5.72 8.36 -3.68
N GLN A 23 -5.11 9.09 -4.62
CA GLN A 23 -5.47 10.45 -4.99
C GLN A 23 -6.35 10.52 -6.26
N ASP A 24 -6.53 9.40 -6.95
CA ASP A 24 -7.35 9.35 -8.16
C ASP A 24 -8.85 9.28 -7.78
N PRO A 25 -9.67 10.22 -8.29
CA PRO A 25 -11.12 10.25 -8.02
C PRO A 25 -11.87 8.97 -8.37
N GLN A 26 -11.38 8.17 -9.32
CA GLN A 26 -12.01 6.89 -9.67
C GLN A 26 -12.05 5.91 -8.50
N TRP A 27 -11.14 6.03 -7.53
CA TRP A 27 -11.04 5.18 -6.35
C TRP A 27 -11.61 5.81 -5.08
N ALA A 28 -12.25 6.99 -5.18
CA ALA A 28 -12.77 7.72 -4.03
C ALA A 28 -13.78 6.90 -3.19
N ASP A 29 -14.51 5.99 -3.83
CA ASP A 29 -15.49 5.12 -3.19
C ASP A 29 -14.97 3.71 -2.85
N ASP A 30 -13.71 3.41 -3.17
CA ASP A 30 -13.10 2.13 -2.81
C ASP A 30 -12.91 2.01 -1.28
N ALA A 31 -13.40 0.89 -0.72
CA ALA A 31 -13.37 0.67 0.73
C ALA A 31 -11.94 0.63 1.29
N GLY A 32 -11.00 0.00 0.57
CA GLY A 32 -9.60 -0.09 1.00
C GLY A 32 -8.89 1.26 0.97
N VAL A 33 -9.19 2.09 -0.02
CA VAL A 33 -8.67 3.46 -0.11
C VAL A 33 -9.20 4.32 1.03
N LYS A 34 -10.51 4.23 1.32
CA LYS A 34 -11.12 4.94 2.45
C LYS A 34 -10.51 4.54 3.80
N GLU A 35 -10.29 3.23 4.01
CA GLU A 35 -9.64 2.72 5.22
C GLU A 35 -8.21 3.25 5.37
N PHE A 36 -7.42 3.21 4.29
CA PHE A 36 -6.07 3.77 4.29
C PHE A 36 -6.06 5.26 4.61
N LEU A 37 -6.92 6.05 3.96
CA LEU A 37 -6.99 7.49 4.18
C LEU A 37 -7.41 7.84 5.61
N ALA A 38 -8.35 7.08 6.20
CA ALA A 38 -8.74 7.23 7.59
C ALA A 38 -7.59 6.91 8.56
N PHE A 39 -6.85 5.83 8.30
CA PHE A 39 -5.66 5.48 9.05
C PHE A 39 -4.60 6.59 8.99
N MET A 40 -4.30 7.12 7.80
CA MET A 40 -3.31 8.18 7.63
C MET A 40 -3.73 9.45 8.37
N LYS A 41 -5.00 9.83 8.27
CA LYS A 41 -5.53 11.01 8.98
C LYS A 41 -5.38 10.89 10.50
N GLU A 42 -5.58 9.68 11.04
CA GLU A 42 -5.48 9.44 12.48
C GLU A 42 -4.02 9.38 12.96
N ARG A 43 -3.15 8.68 12.20
CA ARG A 43 -1.82 8.32 12.66
C ARG A 43 -0.70 9.20 12.13
N MET A 44 -0.89 9.77 10.94
CA MET A 44 0.12 10.57 10.24
C MET A 44 -0.52 11.75 9.52
N PRO A 45 -1.16 12.68 10.24
CA PRO A 45 -1.95 13.77 9.65
C PRO A 45 -1.11 14.71 8.76
N ASP A 46 0.18 14.82 9.02
CA ASP A 46 1.10 15.70 8.29
C ASP A 46 1.80 15.01 7.11
N ALA A 47 1.47 13.74 6.82
CA ALA A 47 2.09 13.01 5.72
C ALA A 47 1.61 13.52 4.36
N ASP A 48 2.53 13.66 3.41
CA ASP A 48 2.18 13.95 2.01
C ASP A 48 1.63 12.69 1.33
N LEU A 49 0.31 12.63 1.20
CA LEU A 49 -0.40 11.50 0.60
C LEU A 49 -0.14 11.30 -0.90
N LYS A 50 0.52 12.25 -1.58
CA LYS A 50 1.00 12.08 -2.95
C LYS A 50 2.18 11.11 -3.02
N ASN A 51 2.86 10.88 -1.88
CA ASN A 51 3.93 9.89 -1.80
C ASN A 51 3.35 8.48 -1.67
N SER A 52 3.38 7.73 -2.76
CA SER A 52 2.86 6.35 -2.85
C SER A 52 3.57 5.35 -1.90
N ASN A 53 4.71 5.70 -1.32
CA ASN A 53 5.39 4.85 -0.35
C ASN A 53 4.53 4.62 0.91
N TYR A 54 3.69 5.59 1.30
CA TYR A 54 2.78 5.40 2.43
C TYR A 54 1.73 4.33 2.13
N SER A 55 1.09 4.39 0.97
CA SER A 55 0.11 3.38 0.58
C SER A 55 0.73 1.99 0.38
N ALA A 56 1.94 1.93 -0.19
CA ALA A 56 2.69 0.69 -0.33
C ALA A 56 3.04 0.08 1.04
N GLY A 57 3.57 0.89 1.97
CA GLY A 57 3.90 0.45 3.32
C GLY A 57 2.68 -0.06 4.08
N TYR A 58 1.56 0.64 4.00
CA TYR A 58 0.29 0.21 4.59
C TYR A 58 -0.18 -1.13 4.01
N HIS A 59 -0.13 -1.28 2.69
CA HIS A 59 -0.52 -2.51 2.01
C HIS A 59 0.33 -3.72 2.45
N TYR A 60 1.66 -3.60 2.41
CA TYR A 60 2.55 -4.68 2.83
C TYR A 60 2.41 -5.02 4.31
N SER A 61 2.23 -4.03 5.17
CA SER A 61 1.99 -4.25 6.60
C SER A 61 0.67 -4.98 6.83
N THR A 62 -0.38 -4.64 6.09
CA THR A 62 -1.68 -5.32 6.17
C THR A 62 -1.57 -6.78 5.72
N LEU A 63 -0.82 -7.06 4.64
CA LEU A 63 -0.55 -8.43 4.20
C LEU A 63 0.22 -9.22 5.26
N LEU A 64 1.27 -8.64 5.82
CA LEU A 64 2.04 -9.28 6.89
C LEU A 64 1.14 -9.60 8.10
N MET A 65 0.31 -8.67 8.53
CA MET A 65 -0.63 -8.90 9.62
C MET A 65 -1.62 -10.04 9.34
N LYS A 66 -2.09 -10.17 8.10
CA LYS A 66 -2.95 -11.30 7.71
C LYS A 66 -2.21 -12.63 7.82
N VAL A 67 -0.96 -12.70 7.35
CA VAL A 67 -0.12 -13.90 7.48
C VAL A 67 0.08 -14.26 8.94
N LEU A 68 0.51 -13.30 9.78
CA LEU A 68 0.77 -13.55 11.20
C LEU A 68 -0.49 -13.98 11.96
N LYS A 69 -1.64 -13.39 11.67
CA LYS A 69 -2.93 -13.83 12.23
C LYS A 69 -3.28 -15.25 11.82
N ALA A 70 -3.00 -15.63 10.57
CA ALA A 70 -3.23 -16.99 10.08
C ALA A 70 -2.30 -18.03 10.72
N CYS A 71 -1.11 -17.61 11.17
CA CYS A 71 -0.16 -18.50 11.87
C CYS A 71 -0.64 -18.94 13.25
N LYS A 72 -1.58 -18.22 13.87
CA LYS A 72 -2.03 -18.44 15.25
C LYS A 72 -0.84 -18.38 16.21
N ASP A 73 -0.50 -19.51 16.86
CA ASP A 73 0.59 -19.58 17.84
C ASP A 73 1.91 -20.15 17.27
N ASP A 74 1.91 -20.59 16.00
CA ASP A 74 3.08 -21.14 15.33
C ASP A 74 3.70 -20.14 14.36
N PHE A 75 4.71 -19.41 14.81
CA PHE A 75 5.48 -18.45 14.03
C PHE A 75 6.77 -19.05 13.45
N SER A 76 6.85 -20.38 13.29
CA SER A 76 7.96 -21.01 12.59
C SER A 76 8.05 -20.51 11.14
N ARG A 77 9.27 -20.47 10.60
CA ARG A 77 9.50 -20.08 9.21
C ARG A 77 8.67 -20.90 8.23
N GLU A 78 8.56 -22.19 8.46
CA GLU A 78 7.78 -23.11 7.64
C GLU A 78 6.31 -22.72 7.61
N ASN A 79 5.70 -22.49 8.79
CA ASN A 79 4.30 -22.11 8.86
C ASN A 79 4.04 -20.71 8.29
N ILE A 80 4.92 -19.73 8.53
CA ILE A 80 4.81 -18.40 7.92
C ILE A 80 4.79 -18.50 6.39
N LEU A 81 5.72 -19.26 5.79
CA LEU A 81 5.76 -19.48 4.34
C LEU A 81 4.50 -20.17 3.83
N LYS A 82 4.01 -21.18 4.53
CA LYS A 82 2.76 -21.88 4.20
C LYS A 82 1.56 -20.94 4.21
N GLN A 83 1.42 -20.13 5.25
CA GLN A 83 0.31 -19.18 5.37
C GLN A 83 0.41 -18.08 4.32
N ALA A 84 1.61 -17.56 4.04
CA ALA A 84 1.83 -16.56 3.00
C ALA A 84 1.45 -17.09 1.60
N ALA A 85 1.83 -18.34 1.28
CA ALA A 85 1.47 -18.98 0.01
C ALA A 85 -0.03 -19.32 -0.12
N SER A 86 -0.76 -19.32 1.00
CA SER A 86 -2.20 -19.62 1.04
C SER A 86 -3.09 -18.37 1.01
N LEU A 87 -2.51 -17.17 0.97
CA LEU A 87 -3.27 -15.92 0.87
C LEU A 87 -4.07 -15.85 -0.44
N ARG A 88 -5.35 -15.48 -0.34
CA ARG A 88 -6.27 -15.26 -1.47
C ARG A 88 -6.98 -13.93 -1.29
#